data_1c33ad571e0f6da620f136ecbbb4d442
#
_entry.id   1c33ad571e0f6da620f136ecbbb4d442
#
_cell.length_a   1.000
_cell.length_b   1.000
_cell.length_c   1.000
_cell.angle_alpha   90.00
_cell.angle_beta   90.00
_cell.angle_gamma   90.00
#
_symmetry.space_group_name_H-M   'P 1'
#
loop_
_entity.id
_entity.type
_entity.pdbx_description
1 polymer ?
#
loop_
_entity_poly.entity_id
_entity_poly.type
_entity_poly.pdbx_seq_one_letter_code
_entity_poly.pdbx_strand_id
1 'polypeptide(L)'
;MTAYMDHKDLANEVIEQSRAREITDGVHRVLDRIAEAESVAGREAGSVHLLAATKTRDVGEILAAIDAGVHRIGENRPQEIIVKAPGLARLLAERGYSLGVVETEGGAAADAAHHIPFHLI
;
A
#
# COMPACT_ATOMS: atom_id res chain seq x y z
N MET A 1 7.29 23.12 -7.54
CA MET A 1 8.69 22.89 -7.74
C MET A 1 9.00 21.42 -7.93
N THR A 2 9.58 21.07 -9.04
CA THR A 2 9.86 19.67 -9.37
C THR A 2 11.17 19.15 -8.76
N ALA A 3 12.06 20.05 -8.36
CA ALA A 3 13.39 19.68 -7.87
C ALA A 3 13.35 18.70 -6.69
N TYR A 4 12.41 18.88 -5.77
CA TYR A 4 12.26 17.96 -4.64
C TYR A 4 11.95 16.55 -5.12
N MET A 5 10.99 16.42 -6.04
CA MET A 5 10.60 15.12 -6.58
C MET A 5 11.70 14.47 -7.39
N ASP A 6 12.45 15.29 -8.15
CA ASP A 6 13.54 14.80 -8.98
C ASP A 6 14.66 14.21 -8.14
N HIS A 7 14.80 14.65 -6.88
CA HIS A 7 15.85 14.19 -5.99
C HIS A 7 15.42 13.05 -5.07
N LYS A 8 14.14 12.72 -5.04
CA LYS A 8 13.67 11.64 -4.19
C LYS A 8 13.91 10.29 -4.86
N ASP A 9 14.61 9.42 -4.15
CA ASP A 9 14.82 8.06 -4.61
C ASP A 9 13.63 7.19 -4.25
N LEU A 10 12.75 6.98 -5.20
CA LEU A 10 11.53 6.21 -4.99
C LEU A 10 11.78 4.70 -4.82
N ALA A 11 12.96 4.23 -5.20
CA ALA A 11 13.37 2.85 -4.98
C ALA A 11 13.96 2.62 -3.58
N ASN A 12 14.15 3.69 -2.80
CA ASN A 12 14.72 3.59 -1.47
C ASN A 12 13.89 2.66 -0.58
N GLU A 13 14.55 1.71 0.06
CA GLU A 13 13.92 0.70 0.90
C GLU A 13 14.12 0.95 2.39
N VAL A 14 14.97 1.90 2.73
CA VAL A 14 15.31 2.23 4.12
C VAL A 14 14.34 3.29 4.63
N ILE A 15 13.86 3.13 5.85
CA ILE A 15 12.99 4.12 6.47
C ILE A 15 13.44 4.38 7.90
N GLU A 16 13.42 5.64 8.31
CA GLU A 16 13.70 6.00 9.70
C GLU A 16 12.56 5.54 10.59
N GLN A 17 12.91 5.11 11.82
CA GLN A 17 11.94 4.59 12.76
C GLN A 17 10.83 5.61 13.08
N SER A 18 11.19 6.87 13.22
CA SER A 18 10.21 7.93 13.50
C SER A 18 9.22 8.09 12.36
N ARG A 19 9.70 8.00 11.11
CA ARG A 19 8.84 8.08 9.93
C ARG A 19 7.92 6.86 9.84
N ALA A 20 8.45 5.67 10.10
CA ALA A 20 7.66 4.44 10.10
C ALA A 20 6.54 4.51 11.13
N ARG A 21 6.82 5.04 12.31
CA ARG A 21 5.82 5.21 13.37
C ARG A 21 4.75 6.20 12.96
N GLU A 22 5.14 7.30 12.35
CA GLU A 22 4.21 8.31 11.84
C GLU A 22 3.24 7.71 10.82
N ILE A 23 3.75 6.89 9.90
CA ILE A 23 2.94 6.21 8.90
C ILE A 23 2.00 5.20 9.58
N THR A 24 2.51 4.40 10.49
CA THR A 24 1.72 3.41 11.23
C THR A 24 0.56 4.08 11.96
N ASP A 25 0.83 5.16 12.67
CA ASP A 25 -0.21 5.87 13.42
C ASP A 25 -1.26 6.45 12.47
N GLY A 26 -0.83 6.99 11.34
CA GLY A 26 -1.73 7.53 10.34
C GLY A 26 -2.65 6.47 9.74
N VAL A 27 -2.08 5.32 9.40
CA VAL A 27 -2.86 4.20 8.85
C VAL A 27 -3.89 3.72 9.87
N HIS A 28 -3.47 3.55 11.12
CA HIS A 28 -4.38 3.10 12.18
C HIS A 28 -5.53 4.07 12.40
N ARG A 29 -5.28 5.38 12.35
CA ARG A 29 -6.36 6.38 12.46
C ARG A 29 -7.38 6.24 11.34
N VAL A 30 -6.91 6.03 10.11
CA VAL A 30 -7.81 5.87 8.97
C VAL A 30 -8.61 4.59 9.08
N LEU A 31 -7.96 3.48 9.43
CA LEU A 31 -8.66 2.20 9.59
C LEU A 31 -9.71 2.25 10.69
N ASP A 32 -9.42 2.93 11.79
CA ASP A 32 -10.37 3.11 12.88
C ASP A 32 -11.59 3.93 12.43
N ARG A 33 -11.37 4.98 11.64
CA ARG A 33 -12.46 5.78 11.09
C ARG A 33 -13.32 4.99 10.12
N ILE A 34 -12.72 4.14 9.32
CA ILE A 34 -13.46 3.27 8.41
C ILE A 34 -14.33 2.31 9.22
N ALA A 35 -13.78 1.68 10.24
CA ALA A 35 -14.52 0.75 11.09
C ALA A 35 -15.70 1.44 11.79
N GLU A 36 -15.49 2.64 12.30
CA GLU A 36 -16.55 3.43 12.92
C GLU A 36 -17.65 3.77 11.92
N ALA A 37 -17.27 4.21 10.72
CA ALA A 37 -18.22 4.56 9.67
C ALA A 37 -19.03 3.33 9.23
N GLU A 38 -18.40 2.17 9.10
CA GLU A 38 -19.10 0.93 8.79
C GLU A 38 -20.14 0.62 9.85
N SER A 39 -19.77 0.74 11.12
CA SER A 39 -20.67 0.46 12.23
C SER A 39 -21.87 1.42 12.24
N VAL A 40 -21.62 2.71 12.08
CA VAL A 40 -22.68 3.73 12.06
C VAL A 40 -23.63 3.51 10.90
N ALA A 41 -23.11 3.12 9.74
CA ALA A 41 -23.91 2.89 8.53
C ALA A 41 -24.61 1.53 8.52
N GLY A 42 -24.39 0.70 9.52
CA GLY A 42 -24.98 -0.64 9.56
C GLY A 42 -24.36 -1.60 8.55
N ARG A 43 -23.15 -1.33 8.11
CA ARG A 43 -22.44 -2.18 7.15
C ARG A 43 -21.66 -3.26 7.90
N GLU A 44 -21.45 -4.37 7.22
CA GLU A 44 -20.61 -5.43 7.77
C GLU A 44 -19.17 -4.94 7.96
N ALA A 45 -18.56 -5.33 9.08
CA ALA A 45 -17.17 -4.96 9.37
C ALA A 45 -16.25 -5.53 8.27
N GLY A 46 -15.37 -4.68 7.77
CA GLY A 46 -14.45 -5.06 6.70
C GLY A 46 -15.01 -4.94 5.29
N SER A 47 -16.25 -4.46 5.14
CA SER A 47 -16.87 -4.31 3.82
C SER A 47 -16.31 -3.14 3.02
N VAL A 48 -15.74 -2.15 3.70
CA VAL A 48 -15.11 -1.00 3.03
C VAL A 48 -13.59 -1.24 2.99
N HIS A 49 -13.02 -1.07 1.83
CA HIS A 49 -11.59 -1.33 1.62
C HIS A 49 -10.83 -0.02 1.43
N LEU A 50 -9.69 0.09 2.10
CA LEU A 50 -8.80 1.23 1.95
C LEU A 50 -7.87 1.01 0.77
N LEU A 51 -7.86 1.97 -0.16
CA LEU A 51 -6.86 2.04 -1.23
C LEU A 51 -5.96 3.22 -0.92
N ALA A 52 -4.69 2.97 -0.71
CA ALA A 52 -3.73 4.03 -0.44
C ALA A 52 -3.06 4.48 -1.74
N ALA A 53 -3.19 5.75 -2.05
CA ALA A 53 -2.46 6.34 -3.17
C ALA A 53 -1.01 6.52 -2.74
N THR A 54 -0.10 5.87 -3.45
CA THR A 54 1.31 5.81 -3.06
C THR A 54 2.23 6.65 -3.95
N LYS A 55 1.67 7.50 -4.78
CA LYS A 55 2.47 8.41 -5.60
C LYS A 55 3.40 9.23 -4.71
N THR A 56 4.61 9.45 -5.16
CA THR A 56 5.67 10.19 -4.46
C THR A 56 6.23 9.51 -3.21
N ARG A 57 5.73 8.32 -2.85
CA ARG A 57 6.25 7.57 -1.71
C ARG A 57 7.26 6.54 -2.18
N ASP A 58 8.32 6.35 -1.40
CA ASP A 58 9.32 5.34 -1.74
C ASP A 58 8.91 3.96 -1.22
N VAL A 59 9.71 2.97 -1.57
CA VAL A 59 9.44 1.57 -1.19
C VAL A 59 9.35 1.40 0.32
N GLY A 60 10.27 2.01 1.06
CA GLY A 60 10.28 1.92 2.52
C GLY A 60 9.01 2.48 3.15
N GLU A 61 8.54 3.63 2.66
CA GLU A 61 7.31 4.25 3.14
C GLU A 61 6.09 3.38 2.83
N ILE A 62 6.03 2.84 1.61
CA ILE A 62 4.93 1.97 1.19
C ILE A 62 4.87 0.71 2.05
N LEU A 63 6.04 0.09 2.30
CA LEU A 63 6.10 -1.10 3.13
C LEU A 63 5.66 -0.83 4.57
N ALA A 64 6.02 0.33 5.12
CA ALA A 64 5.56 0.72 6.45
C ALA A 64 4.03 0.80 6.50
N ALA A 65 3.40 1.32 5.45
CA ALA A 65 1.95 1.39 5.37
C ALA A 65 1.33 0.00 5.27
N ILE A 66 1.92 -0.88 4.46
CA ILE A 66 1.44 -2.26 4.32
C ILE A 66 1.59 -3.02 5.64
N ASP A 67 2.71 -2.87 6.31
CA ASP A 67 2.93 -3.49 7.63
C ASP A 67 1.92 -2.99 8.66
N ALA A 68 1.44 -1.76 8.50
CA ALA A 68 0.44 -1.18 9.40
C ALA A 68 -1.00 -1.61 9.08
N GLY A 69 -1.24 -2.24 7.93
CA GLY A 69 -2.55 -2.76 7.59
C GLY A 69 -3.12 -2.34 6.25
N VAL A 70 -2.37 -1.60 5.44
CA VAL A 70 -2.81 -1.28 4.08
C VAL A 70 -2.65 -2.51 3.20
N HIS A 71 -3.72 -2.90 2.49
CA HIS A 71 -3.71 -4.07 1.62
C HIS A 71 -3.91 -3.75 0.14
N ARG A 72 -4.14 -2.48 -0.20
CA ARG A 72 -4.31 -2.05 -1.60
C ARG A 72 -3.53 -0.77 -1.80
N ILE A 73 -2.73 -0.74 -2.85
CA ILE A 73 -1.97 0.46 -3.19
C ILE A 73 -2.30 0.91 -4.61
N GLY A 74 -2.18 2.20 -4.86
CA GLY A 74 -2.52 2.78 -6.15
C GLY A 74 -1.51 3.79 -6.61
N GLU A 75 -1.20 3.74 -7.90
CA GLU A 75 -0.29 4.66 -8.56
C GLU A 75 -0.97 5.27 -9.76
N ASN A 76 -0.59 6.49 -10.10
CA ASN A 76 -1.12 7.14 -11.30
C ASN A 76 -0.02 7.45 -12.33
N ARG A 77 1.22 7.03 -12.06
CA ARG A 77 2.37 7.30 -12.93
C ARG A 77 3.12 6.00 -13.19
N PRO A 78 3.04 5.46 -14.42
CA PRO A 78 3.73 4.21 -14.74
C PRO A 78 5.23 4.25 -14.47
N GLN A 79 5.86 5.41 -14.61
CA GLN A 79 7.29 5.57 -14.32
C GLN A 79 7.62 5.23 -12.88
N GLU A 80 6.75 5.59 -11.94
CA GLU A 80 6.96 5.28 -10.53
C GLU A 80 6.77 3.79 -10.25
N ILE A 81 5.81 3.18 -10.93
CA ILE A 81 5.57 1.74 -10.81
C ILE A 81 6.84 0.97 -11.21
N ILE A 82 7.44 1.33 -12.33
CA ILE A 82 8.64 0.67 -12.83
C ILE A 82 9.78 0.76 -11.81
N VAL A 83 9.93 1.91 -11.17
CA VAL A 83 11.00 2.14 -10.20
C VAL A 83 10.76 1.38 -8.89
N LYS A 84 9.52 1.32 -8.43
CA LYS A 84 9.17 0.76 -7.13
C LYS A 84 8.93 -0.74 -7.14
N ALA A 85 8.37 -1.27 -8.23
CA ALA A 85 7.87 -2.64 -8.26
C ALA A 85 8.91 -3.70 -7.90
N PRO A 86 10.16 -3.66 -8.40
CA PRO A 86 11.11 -4.71 -8.06
C PRO A 86 11.39 -4.83 -6.56
N GLY A 87 11.62 -3.71 -5.89
CA GLY A 87 11.88 -3.69 -4.45
C GLY A 87 10.65 -4.10 -3.65
N LEU A 88 9.48 -3.59 -4.03
CA LEU A 88 8.24 -3.96 -3.38
C LEU A 88 7.96 -5.45 -3.52
N ALA A 89 8.09 -6.00 -4.71
CA ALA A 89 7.80 -7.41 -4.95
C ALA A 89 8.72 -8.30 -4.12
N ARG A 90 10.02 -7.98 -4.08
CA ARG A 90 11.00 -8.75 -3.32
C ARG A 90 10.71 -8.72 -1.82
N LEU A 91 10.49 -7.52 -1.27
CA LEU A 91 10.29 -7.37 0.16
C LEU A 91 8.93 -7.87 0.61
N LEU A 92 7.91 -7.77 -0.23
CA LEU A 92 6.62 -8.38 0.06
C LEU A 92 6.70 -9.90 0.03
N ALA A 93 7.48 -10.47 -0.89
CA ALA A 93 7.68 -11.91 -0.93
C ALA A 93 8.31 -12.42 0.37
N GLU A 94 9.22 -11.66 0.96
CA GLU A 94 9.82 -12.00 2.27
C GLU A 94 8.77 -12.04 3.38
N ARG A 95 7.67 -11.31 3.21
CA ARG A 95 6.55 -11.26 4.16
C ARG A 95 5.43 -12.25 3.80
N GLY A 96 5.62 -13.04 2.75
CA GLY A 96 4.60 -13.98 2.30
C GLY A 96 3.51 -13.37 1.42
N TYR A 97 3.74 -12.16 0.90
CA TYR A 97 2.77 -11.49 0.03
C TYR A 97 3.22 -11.49 -1.42
N SER A 98 2.26 -11.47 -2.33
CA SER A 98 2.50 -11.23 -3.75
C SER A 98 2.00 -9.83 -4.11
N LEU A 99 2.63 -9.23 -5.10
CA LEU A 99 2.28 -7.90 -5.59
C LEU A 99 1.84 -8.01 -7.05
N GLY A 100 0.78 -7.29 -7.42
CA GLY A 100 0.44 -7.21 -8.82
C GLY A 100 -1.01 -6.86 -9.09
N VAL A 101 -1.37 -6.94 -10.36
CA VAL A 101 -2.73 -6.70 -10.82
C VAL A 101 -3.62 -7.85 -10.35
N VAL A 102 -4.79 -7.52 -9.84
CA VAL A 102 -5.76 -8.54 -9.43
C VAL A 102 -6.33 -9.19 -10.67
N GLU A 103 -6.10 -10.47 -10.81
CA GLU A 103 -6.74 -11.28 -11.83
C GLU A 103 -8.19 -11.51 -11.41
N THR A 104 -9.11 -11.18 -12.27
CA THR A 104 -10.52 -11.32 -11.96
C THR A 104 -11.02 -12.74 -12.11
N GLU A 105 -10.20 -13.62 -12.66
CA GLU A 105 -10.60 -15.00 -12.90
C GLU A 105 -9.82 -15.98 -12.03
N GLY A 106 -10.55 -16.67 -11.22
CA GLY A 106 -10.28 -17.94 -10.61
C GLY A 106 -9.03 -18.08 -9.76
N GLY A 107 -7.89 -17.86 -10.30
CA GLY A 107 -6.65 -18.24 -9.64
C GLY A 107 -6.24 -17.38 -8.46
N ALA A 108 -6.55 -16.09 -8.50
CA ALA A 108 -6.09 -15.16 -7.47
C ALA A 108 -6.95 -15.19 -6.21
N ALA A 109 -8.15 -15.73 -6.26
CA ALA A 109 -9.07 -15.70 -5.13
C ALA A 109 -8.55 -16.51 -3.94
N ALA A 110 -7.81 -17.58 -4.19
CA ALA A 110 -7.31 -18.46 -3.13
C ALA A 110 -6.26 -17.76 -2.25
N ASP A 111 -5.51 -16.82 -2.83
CA ASP A 111 -4.44 -16.12 -2.11
C ASP A 111 -4.75 -14.65 -1.86
N ALA A 112 -6.02 -14.27 -1.91
CA ALA A 112 -6.43 -12.87 -1.78
C ALA A 112 -5.91 -12.22 -0.49
N ALA A 113 -5.85 -12.97 0.61
CA ALA A 113 -5.38 -12.46 1.89
C ALA A 113 -3.88 -12.15 1.88
N HIS A 114 -3.11 -12.73 0.96
CA HIS A 114 -1.66 -12.57 0.86
C HIS A 114 -1.26 -11.88 -0.44
N HIS A 115 -2.22 -11.23 -1.11
CA HIS A 115 -1.96 -10.51 -2.33
C HIS A 115 -2.20 -9.02 -2.12
N ILE A 116 -1.24 -8.21 -2.55
CA ILE A 116 -1.36 -6.75 -2.50
C ILE A 116 -1.67 -6.26 -3.92
N PRO A 117 -2.93 -5.89 -4.19
CA PRO A 117 -3.29 -5.35 -5.50
C PRO A 117 -2.59 -4.02 -5.76
N PHE A 118 -2.08 -3.89 -6.98
CA PHE A 118 -1.42 -2.69 -7.43
C PHE A 118 -2.35 -2.04 -8.47
N HIS A 119 -3.04 -1.00 -8.06
CA HIS A 119 -4.02 -0.32 -8.91
C HIS A 119 -3.39 0.84 -9.65
N LEU A 120 -3.85 1.05 -10.88
CA LEU A 120 -3.56 2.27 -11.63
C LEU A 120 -4.76 3.20 -11.45
N ILE A 121 -4.51 4.36 -10.90
CA ILE A 121 -5.57 5.31 -10.57
C ILE A 121 -5.43 6.65 -11.28
#